data_8f637b9bb694742fdbca41c904892876
#
_entry.id   8f637b9bb694742fdbca41c904892876
#
_cell.length_a   1.000
_cell.length_b   1.000
_cell.length_c   1.000
_cell.angle_alpha   90.00
_cell.angle_beta   90.00
_cell.angle_gamma   90.00
#
_symmetry.space_group_name_H-M   'P 1'
#
loop_
_entity.id
_entity.type
_entity.pdbx_description
1 polymer ?
#
loop_
_entity_poly.entity_id
_entity_poly.type
_entity_poly.pdbx_seq_one_letter_code
_entity_poly.pdbx_strand_id
1 'polypeptide(L)'
;MPGRIIKSLIKAESSNPVIILDEIDKLGSDHRGDPSSAMLEVLDPEQNNTFHDNYLDVDYDLSKVMFIATANNLSTIPPALLDRMELIEVSGYITEEKVEIARRHLVPKELEANGIKKEYVKFSKAALECIVENYTRESGVRELEKKINKVMRKIALEFARDGYEVMHEIKPADVRKYLGTPEYSRDKYQGNEYAGVVTGLAWTAVGGEILFVETSLSKGKGGKLTLTGNLGDVIFERVGHAGFGISQGTYKLLNLQEDIFDNWNIHIHVPEGAIPKDGPSAGITMVTSLASALTQRKVKANLAMTGEITLRGKVLPVGGIKEKILAAKRAGSKTSFYVRKTARTLKKFSRCIWKD
;
A
#
# COMPACT_ATOMS: atom_id res chain seq x y z
N MET A 1 12.89 -39.39 9.55
CA MET A 1 13.66 -38.64 8.50
C MET A 1 14.32 -37.44 9.16
N PRO A 2 15.61 -37.16 8.91
CA PRO A 2 16.28 -35.99 9.45
C PRO A 2 15.48 -34.73 9.20
N GLY A 3 15.53 -33.79 10.15
CA GLY A 3 14.83 -32.50 10.02
C GLY A 3 15.25 -31.70 8.80
N ARG A 4 14.44 -30.74 8.35
CA ARG A 4 14.74 -29.95 7.15
C ARG A 4 16.05 -29.15 7.29
N ILE A 5 16.38 -28.69 8.49
CA ILE A 5 17.62 -27.93 8.78
C ILE A 5 18.84 -28.81 8.52
N ILE A 6 18.88 -30.00 9.11
CA ILE A 6 19.99 -30.94 8.91
C ILE A 6 20.12 -31.37 7.44
N LYS A 7 19.00 -31.61 6.76
CA LYS A 7 19.03 -31.88 5.31
C LYS A 7 19.60 -30.72 4.48
N SER A 8 19.32 -29.50 4.87
CA SER A 8 19.84 -28.31 4.19
C SER A 8 21.35 -28.17 4.43
N LEU A 9 21.82 -28.45 5.63
CA LEU A 9 23.26 -28.50 5.95
C LEU A 9 24.00 -29.57 5.14
N ILE A 10 23.45 -30.78 5.07
CA ILE A 10 24.03 -31.86 4.27
C ILE A 10 24.11 -31.45 2.79
N LYS A 11 23.03 -30.84 2.26
CA LYS A 11 22.99 -30.38 0.87
C LYS A 11 23.97 -29.22 0.60
N ALA A 12 24.19 -28.35 1.58
CA ALA A 12 25.08 -27.21 1.44
C ALA A 12 26.57 -27.61 1.55
N GLU A 13 26.87 -28.81 2.06
CA GLU A 13 28.24 -29.32 2.27
C GLU A 13 29.13 -28.32 3.06
N SER A 14 28.52 -27.53 3.94
CA SER A 14 29.18 -26.47 4.70
C SER A 14 28.62 -26.41 6.12
N SER A 15 29.49 -26.07 7.09
CA SER A 15 29.10 -25.86 8.48
C SER A 15 28.61 -24.42 8.75
N ASN A 16 28.77 -23.49 7.81
CA ASN A 16 28.40 -22.09 7.94
C ASN A 16 27.57 -21.57 6.74
N PRO A 17 26.54 -22.30 6.27
CA PRO A 17 25.76 -21.85 5.14
C PRO A 17 24.83 -20.68 5.53
N VAL A 18 24.28 -20.04 4.50
CA VAL A 18 23.10 -19.17 4.64
C VAL A 18 21.86 -20.01 4.39
N ILE A 19 20.97 -20.11 5.37
CA ILE A 19 19.69 -20.83 5.26
C ILE A 19 18.56 -19.80 5.13
N ILE A 20 17.75 -19.94 4.08
CA ILE A 20 16.57 -19.09 3.85
C ILE A 20 15.34 -19.82 4.36
N LEU A 21 14.62 -19.17 5.28
CA LEU A 21 13.34 -19.61 5.82
C LEU A 21 12.22 -18.77 5.16
N ASP A 22 11.62 -19.32 4.12
CA ASP A 22 10.62 -18.59 3.34
C ASP A 22 9.24 -18.67 3.98
N GLU A 23 8.52 -17.55 4.04
CA GLU A 23 7.14 -17.43 4.53
C GLU A 23 6.94 -17.95 5.98
N ILE A 24 7.77 -17.53 6.93
CA ILE A 24 7.69 -17.97 8.32
C ILE A 24 6.38 -17.55 9.03
N ASP A 25 5.70 -16.55 8.50
CA ASP A 25 4.38 -16.10 8.95
C ASP A 25 3.26 -17.15 8.69
N LYS A 26 3.54 -18.16 7.90
CA LYS A 26 2.64 -19.28 7.60
C LYS A 26 2.90 -20.52 8.46
N LEU A 27 3.85 -20.45 9.39
CA LEU A 27 4.06 -21.51 10.37
C LEU A 27 2.84 -21.56 11.30
N GLY A 28 1.93 -22.49 11.05
CA GLY A 28 0.75 -22.74 11.89
C GLY A 28 1.06 -23.78 12.97
N SER A 29 0.43 -23.66 14.13
CA SER A 29 0.34 -24.76 15.09
C SER A 29 -0.71 -25.75 14.59
N ASP A 30 -0.32 -26.97 14.27
CA ASP A 30 -1.26 -28.05 13.99
C ASP A 30 -1.16 -29.13 15.10
N HIS A 31 -2.04 -30.11 15.05
CA HIS A 31 -2.10 -31.20 16.05
C HIS A 31 -0.83 -32.09 16.11
N ARG A 32 0.20 -31.82 15.31
CA ARG A 32 1.43 -32.61 15.21
C ARG A 32 2.63 -31.93 15.86
N GLY A 33 2.46 -30.74 16.42
CA GLY A 33 3.52 -30.00 17.10
C GLY A 33 3.46 -28.50 16.87
N ASP A 34 4.29 -27.76 17.58
CA ASP A 34 4.47 -26.33 17.41
C ASP A 34 5.80 -26.03 16.70
N PRO A 35 5.77 -25.78 15.36
CA PRO A 35 6.97 -25.44 14.60
C PRO A 35 7.63 -24.14 15.08
N SER A 36 6.85 -23.24 15.70
CA SER A 36 7.38 -21.98 16.22
C SER A 36 8.30 -22.19 17.40
N SER A 37 7.99 -23.13 18.27
CA SER A 37 8.88 -23.53 19.38
C SER A 37 10.18 -24.15 18.89
N ALA A 38 10.13 -25.00 17.87
CA ALA A 38 11.33 -25.54 17.24
C ALA A 38 12.19 -24.45 16.58
N MET A 39 11.57 -23.42 16.01
CA MET A 39 12.28 -22.27 15.45
C MET A 39 12.98 -21.42 16.53
N LEU A 40 12.46 -21.39 17.76
CA LEU A 40 13.13 -20.71 18.87
C LEU A 40 14.49 -21.36 19.18
N GLU A 41 14.56 -22.68 19.24
CA GLU A 41 15.83 -23.40 19.46
C GLU A 41 16.86 -23.14 18.34
N VAL A 42 16.38 -23.01 17.10
CA VAL A 42 17.23 -22.78 15.92
C VAL A 42 17.77 -21.37 15.86
N LEU A 43 16.92 -20.38 16.21
CA LEU A 43 17.23 -18.95 16.03
C LEU A 43 17.78 -18.29 17.30
N ASP A 44 17.69 -18.94 18.44
CA ASP A 44 18.22 -18.43 19.69
C ASP A 44 19.74 -18.65 19.78
N PRO A 45 20.55 -17.58 19.80
CA PRO A 45 22.02 -17.71 19.89
C PRO A 45 22.51 -18.42 21.15
N GLU A 46 21.69 -18.43 22.22
CA GLU A 46 22.05 -19.10 23.49
C GLU A 46 21.82 -20.62 23.44
N GLN A 47 20.95 -21.10 22.53
CA GLN A 47 20.55 -22.50 22.44
C GLN A 47 20.99 -23.19 21.15
N ASN A 48 21.23 -22.46 20.08
CA ASN A 48 21.46 -23.01 18.75
C ASN A 48 22.80 -23.74 18.58
N ASN A 49 23.71 -23.58 19.53
CA ASN A 49 25.01 -24.32 19.58
C ASN A 49 24.83 -25.79 19.96
N THR A 50 23.69 -26.15 20.57
CA THR A 50 23.33 -27.51 20.97
C THR A 50 21.99 -27.94 20.38
N PHE A 51 21.71 -27.55 19.13
CA PHE A 51 20.51 -27.95 18.43
C PHE A 51 20.41 -29.46 18.27
N HIS A 52 19.35 -30.07 18.81
CA HIS A 52 19.15 -31.51 18.81
C HIS A 52 18.23 -31.97 17.67
N ASP A 53 18.71 -32.83 16.77
CA ASP A 53 17.86 -33.50 15.79
C ASP A 53 17.28 -34.80 16.36
N ASN A 54 16.02 -34.79 16.74
CA ASN A 54 15.32 -35.94 17.36
C ASN A 54 15.28 -37.21 16.51
N TYR A 55 15.58 -37.15 15.22
CA TYR A 55 15.59 -38.34 14.37
C TYR A 55 16.95 -39.00 14.30
N LEU A 56 18.01 -38.18 14.25
CA LEU A 56 19.38 -38.67 14.23
C LEU A 56 19.93 -38.91 15.63
N ASP A 57 19.26 -38.38 16.65
CA ASP A 57 19.64 -38.40 18.06
C ASP A 57 21.07 -37.84 18.25
N VAL A 58 21.34 -36.69 17.63
CA VAL A 58 22.62 -35.98 17.67
C VAL A 58 22.44 -34.49 17.85
N ASP A 59 23.37 -33.89 18.58
CA ASP A 59 23.49 -32.45 18.73
C ASP A 59 24.32 -31.86 17.57
N TYR A 60 23.93 -30.70 17.09
CA TYR A 60 24.63 -29.98 16.04
C TYR A 60 24.74 -28.48 16.37
N ASP A 61 25.94 -27.93 16.15
CA ASP A 61 26.21 -26.50 16.38
C ASP A 61 25.77 -25.68 15.20
N LEU A 62 24.66 -24.90 15.37
CA LEU A 62 24.12 -23.96 14.38
C LEU A 62 24.66 -22.53 14.57
N SER A 63 25.53 -22.25 15.53
CA SER A 63 25.99 -20.89 15.84
C SER A 63 26.70 -20.17 14.69
N LYS A 64 27.22 -20.95 13.73
CA LYS A 64 27.90 -20.43 12.52
C LYS A 64 26.97 -20.29 11.30
N VAL A 65 25.71 -20.68 11.42
CA VAL A 65 24.72 -20.62 10.35
C VAL A 65 24.04 -19.26 10.35
N MET A 66 23.99 -18.62 9.19
CA MET A 66 23.21 -17.39 9.03
C MET A 66 21.80 -17.72 8.56
N PHE A 67 20.79 -17.28 9.30
CA PHE A 67 19.40 -17.45 8.93
C PHE A 67 18.82 -16.15 8.35
N ILE A 68 18.15 -16.25 7.21
CA ILE A 68 17.38 -15.16 6.60
C ILE A 68 15.95 -15.63 6.49
N ALA A 69 15.02 -14.93 7.14
CA ALA A 69 13.61 -15.26 7.10
C ALA A 69 12.84 -14.25 6.25
N THR A 70 11.80 -14.71 5.55
CA THR A 70 10.85 -13.85 4.85
C THR A 70 9.47 -13.97 5.49
N ALA A 71 8.72 -12.87 5.53
CA ALA A 71 7.36 -12.83 6.01
C ALA A 71 6.56 -11.73 5.32
N ASN A 72 5.27 -11.94 5.15
CA ASN A 72 4.34 -10.92 4.65
C ASN A 72 3.56 -10.25 5.79
N ASN A 73 3.33 -10.96 6.89
CA ASN A 73 2.56 -10.48 8.02
C ASN A 73 3.28 -10.80 9.34
N LEU A 74 3.71 -9.75 10.04
CA LEU A 74 4.37 -9.91 11.34
C LEU A 74 3.42 -10.29 12.47
N SER A 75 2.11 -9.99 12.34
CA SER A 75 1.14 -10.24 13.41
C SER A 75 0.89 -11.73 13.70
N THR A 76 1.22 -12.60 12.75
CA THR A 76 1.08 -14.06 12.89
C THR A 76 2.34 -14.73 13.43
N ILE A 77 3.44 -14.00 13.54
CA ILE A 77 4.71 -14.51 14.08
C ILE A 77 4.73 -14.27 15.59
N PRO A 78 5.03 -15.30 16.41
CA PRO A 78 5.15 -15.13 17.86
C PRO A 78 6.16 -14.04 18.23
N PRO A 79 5.83 -13.16 19.20
CA PRO A 79 6.72 -12.08 19.64
C PRO A 79 8.10 -12.59 20.04
N ALA A 80 8.17 -13.76 20.69
CA ALA A 80 9.42 -14.38 21.10
C ALA A 80 10.36 -14.71 19.94
N LEU A 81 9.84 -15.01 18.74
CA LEU A 81 10.63 -15.19 17.53
C LEU A 81 11.08 -13.82 16.97
N LEU A 82 10.20 -12.84 16.95
CA LEU A 82 10.53 -11.50 16.45
C LEU A 82 11.63 -10.83 17.26
N ASP A 83 11.66 -11.06 18.59
CA ASP A 83 12.70 -10.50 19.48
C ASP A 83 14.11 -11.03 19.18
N ARG A 84 14.22 -12.16 18.46
CA ARG A 84 15.49 -12.78 18.04
C ARG A 84 15.90 -12.44 16.62
N MET A 85 15.14 -11.58 15.95
CA MET A 85 15.35 -11.22 14.54
C MET A 85 15.61 -9.74 14.37
N GLU A 86 16.49 -9.38 13.46
CA GLU A 86 16.56 -8.02 12.94
C GLU A 86 15.52 -7.85 11.84
N LEU A 87 14.60 -6.88 12.02
CA LEU A 87 13.55 -6.62 11.06
C LEU A 87 14.02 -5.64 9.97
N ILE A 88 14.02 -6.12 8.72
CA ILE A 88 14.32 -5.31 7.54
C ILE A 88 13.04 -5.17 6.73
N GLU A 89 12.43 -3.99 6.78
CA GLU A 89 11.21 -3.70 6.03
C GLU A 89 11.51 -3.45 4.55
N VAL A 90 10.90 -4.24 3.67
CA VAL A 90 10.97 -4.07 2.22
C VAL A 90 9.66 -3.47 1.74
N SER A 91 9.68 -2.19 1.36
CA SER A 91 8.50 -1.50 0.82
C SER A 91 8.13 -2.03 -0.57
N GLY A 92 6.84 -1.92 -0.91
CA GLY A 92 6.37 -2.18 -2.27
C GLY A 92 6.92 -1.18 -3.30
N TYR A 93 6.81 -1.52 -4.58
CA TYR A 93 7.24 -0.66 -5.67
C TYR A 93 6.19 0.40 -6.01
N ILE A 94 6.64 1.62 -6.29
CA ILE A 94 5.79 2.67 -6.86
C ILE A 94 5.57 2.43 -8.37
N THR A 95 4.59 3.13 -8.95
CA THR A 95 4.22 2.96 -10.37
C THR A 95 5.42 3.13 -11.31
N GLU A 96 6.24 4.14 -11.07
CA GLU A 96 7.42 4.44 -11.87
C GLU A 96 8.48 3.32 -11.80
N GLU A 97 8.68 2.76 -10.60
CA GLU A 97 9.58 1.62 -10.39
C GLU A 97 9.03 0.36 -11.08
N LYS A 98 7.72 0.09 -10.98
CA LYS A 98 7.06 -1.04 -11.66
C LYS A 98 7.20 -0.96 -13.18
N VAL A 99 7.01 0.23 -13.74
CA VAL A 99 7.19 0.46 -15.19
C VAL A 99 8.63 0.20 -15.62
N GLU A 100 9.59 0.64 -14.81
CA GLU A 100 11.00 0.42 -15.12
C GLU A 100 11.40 -1.07 -14.98
N ILE A 101 10.91 -1.75 -13.94
CA ILE A 101 11.07 -3.20 -13.77
C ILE A 101 10.43 -3.95 -14.95
N ALA A 102 9.22 -3.55 -15.35
CA ALA A 102 8.54 -4.16 -16.50
C ALA A 102 9.37 -4.00 -17.77
N ARG A 103 9.87 -2.79 -18.04
CA ARG A 103 10.66 -2.49 -19.23
C ARG A 103 11.97 -3.26 -19.28
N ARG A 104 12.71 -3.31 -18.14
CA ARG A 104 14.06 -3.91 -18.10
C ARG A 104 14.07 -5.42 -17.92
N HIS A 105 13.09 -5.96 -17.22
CA HIS A 105 13.14 -7.35 -16.79
C HIS A 105 11.94 -8.18 -17.26
N LEU A 106 10.68 -7.70 -17.02
CA LEU A 106 9.52 -8.55 -17.29
C LEU A 106 9.25 -8.68 -18.80
N VAL A 107 9.28 -7.57 -19.55
CA VAL A 107 9.04 -7.61 -20.99
C VAL A 107 10.07 -8.50 -21.73
N PRO A 108 11.39 -8.36 -21.49
CA PRO A 108 12.37 -9.25 -22.10
C PRO A 108 12.17 -10.72 -21.74
N LYS A 109 11.88 -11.01 -20.45
CA LYS A 109 11.60 -12.37 -19.98
C LYS A 109 10.38 -12.99 -20.66
N GLU A 110 9.29 -12.24 -20.77
CA GLU A 110 8.06 -12.70 -21.36
C GLU A 110 8.14 -12.82 -22.89
N LEU A 111 8.95 -12.01 -23.57
CA LEU A 111 9.27 -12.19 -24.99
C LEU A 111 9.95 -13.53 -25.24
N GLU A 112 10.98 -13.84 -24.46
CA GLU A 112 11.72 -15.09 -24.55
C GLU A 112 10.81 -16.29 -24.23
N ALA A 113 10.04 -16.22 -23.14
CA ALA A 113 9.12 -17.29 -22.73
C ALA A 113 8.03 -17.61 -23.76
N ASN A 114 7.62 -16.63 -24.57
CA ASN A 114 6.60 -16.78 -25.60
C ASN A 114 7.22 -16.94 -27.02
N GLY A 115 8.54 -17.07 -27.15
CA GLY A 115 9.22 -17.29 -28.44
C GLY A 115 9.16 -16.07 -29.38
N ILE A 116 8.92 -14.87 -28.87
CA ILE A 116 8.82 -13.65 -29.66
C ILE A 116 10.18 -12.94 -29.67
N LYS A 117 10.72 -12.63 -30.84
CA LYS A 117 11.96 -11.87 -30.95
C LYS A 117 11.74 -10.41 -30.54
N LYS A 118 12.74 -9.82 -29.85
CA LYS A 118 12.70 -8.42 -29.36
C LYS A 118 12.47 -7.37 -30.46
N GLU A 119 12.77 -7.71 -31.69
CA GLU A 119 12.62 -6.83 -32.85
C GLU A 119 11.16 -6.66 -33.27
N TYR A 120 10.27 -7.61 -32.92
CA TYR A 120 8.89 -7.61 -33.36
C TYR A 120 7.92 -6.93 -32.39
N VAL A 121 8.24 -6.82 -31.10
CA VAL A 121 7.34 -6.26 -30.11
C VAL A 121 8.07 -5.32 -29.17
N LYS A 122 7.53 -4.11 -29.02
CA LYS A 122 8.01 -3.10 -28.09
C LYS A 122 6.83 -2.52 -27.32
N PHE A 123 6.95 -2.39 -26.01
CA PHE A 123 5.96 -1.66 -25.20
C PHE A 123 6.32 -0.20 -25.09
N SER A 124 5.38 0.68 -25.38
CA SER A 124 5.53 2.09 -25.04
C SER A 124 5.45 2.27 -23.52
N LYS A 125 6.09 3.30 -22.98
CA LYS A 125 6.02 3.63 -21.56
C LYS A 125 4.57 3.81 -21.10
N ALA A 126 3.76 4.50 -21.90
CA ALA A 126 2.35 4.73 -21.63
C ALA A 126 1.53 3.43 -21.59
N ALA A 127 1.89 2.40 -22.37
CA ALA A 127 1.23 1.10 -22.31
C ALA A 127 1.55 0.37 -21.00
N LEU A 128 2.80 0.39 -20.55
CA LEU A 128 3.19 -0.20 -19.27
C LEU A 128 2.53 0.55 -18.09
N GLU A 129 2.51 1.88 -18.12
CA GLU A 129 1.77 2.70 -17.16
C GLU A 129 0.27 2.32 -17.14
N CYS A 130 -0.33 2.16 -18.31
CA CYS A 130 -1.73 1.74 -18.44
C CYS A 130 -1.98 0.36 -17.81
N ILE A 131 -1.08 -0.62 -18.00
CA ILE A 131 -1.20 -1.95 -17.38
C ILE A 131 -1.09 -1.82 -15.85
N VAL A 132 -0.07 -1.13 -15.36
CA VAL A 132 0.16 -0.94 -13.93
C VAL A 132 -1.02 -0.24 -13.26
N GLU A 133 -1.59 0.76 -13.90
CA GLU A 133 -2.62 1.60 -13.31
C GLU A 133 -4.02 1.03 -13.38
N ASN A 134 -4.34 0.36 -14.48
CA ASN A 134 -5.72 -0.03 -14.77
C ASN A 134 -5.98 -1.54 -14.69
N TYR A 135 -4.91 -2.35 -14.60
CA TYR A 135 -5.06 -3.81 -14.63
C TYR A 135 -4.33 -4.54 -13.51
N THR A 136 -3.61 -3.81 -12.64
CA THR A 136 -2.93 -4.43 -11.49
C THR A 136 -3.19 -3.65 -10.21
N ARG A 137 -3.24 -4.38 -9.07
CA ARG A 137 -3.43 -3.80 -7.75
C ARG A 137 -2.64 -4.59 -6.71
N GLU A 138 -1.33 -4.45 -6.76
CA GLU A 138 -0.38 -5.20 -5.93
C GLU A 138 0.78 -4.31 -5.45
N SER A 139 1.46 -4.68 -4.38
CA SER A 139 2.69 -4.03 -3.92
C SER A 139 3.91 -4.43 -4.74
N GLY A 140 3.94 -5.66 -5.22
CA GLY A 140 4.97 -6.26 -6.08
C GLY A 140 4.73 -6.07 -7.57
N VAL A 141 5.20 -7.03 -8.36
CA VAL A 141 5.11 -7.05 -9.82
C VAL A 141 4.66 -8.41 -10.40
N ARG A 142 4.16 -9.32 -9.55
CA ARG A 142 3.73 -10.66 -10.00
C ARG A 142 2.47 -10.62 -10.87
N GLU A 143 1.51 -9.78 -10.51
CA GLU A 143 0.30 -9.58 -11.30
C GLU A 143 0.62 -8.85 -12.60
N LEU A 144 1.49 -7.84 -12.54
CA LEU A 144 2.00 -7.12 -13.70
C LEU A 144 2.65 -8.08 -14.69
N GLU A 145 3.50 -9.00 -14.24
CA GLU A 145 4.10 -10.04 -15.05
C GLU A 145 3.04 -10.91 -15.74
N LYS A 146 2.03 -11.38 -15.00
CA LYS A 146 0.91 -12.16 -15.55
C LYS A 146 0.13 -11.40 -16.62
N LYS A 147 -0.11 -10.10 -16.43
CA LYS A 147 -0.82 -9.26 -17.42
C LYS A 147 0.02 -9.05 -18.67
N ILE A 148 1.33 -8.79 -18.52
CA ILE A 148 2.27 -8.70 -19.65
C ILE A 148 2.32 -10.04 -20.41
N ASN A 149 2.44 -11.16 -19.71
CA ASN A 149 2.41 -12.49 -20.31
C ASN A 149 1.10 -12.74 -21.10
N LYS A 150 -0.06 -12.33 -20.53
CA LYS A 150 -1.35 -12.46 -21.22
C LYS A 150 -1.39 -11.65 -22.54
N VAL A 151 -0.81 -10.44 -22.56
CA VAL A 151 -0.66 -9.64 -23.76
C VAL A 151 0.24 -10.35 -24.77
N MET A 152 1.42 -10.83 -24.32
CA MET A 152 2.39 -11.52 -25.18
C MET A 152 1.80 -12.77 -25.84
N ARG A 153 1.06 -13.60 -25.09
CA ARG A 153 0.42 -14.80 -25.64
C ARG A 153 -0.58 -14.47 -26.75
N LYS A 154 -1.33 -13.38 -26.61
CA LYS A 154 -2.29 -12.95 -27.65
C LYS A 154 -1.56 -12.44 -28.90
N ILE A 155 -0.47 -11.71 -28.71
CA ILE A 155 0.39 -11.27 -29.81
C ILE A 155 1.03 -12.47 -30.51
N ALA A 156 1.54 -13.43 -29.74
CA ALA A 156 2.09 -14.67 -30.31
C ALA A 156 1.06 -15.43 -31.16
N LEU A 157 -0.20 -15.46 -30.72
CA LEU A 157 -1.29 -16.07 -31.49
C LEU A 157 -1.57 -15.29 -32.79
N GLU A 158 -1.61 -13.95 -32.74
CA GLU A 158 -1.77 -13.11 -33.95
C GLU A 158 -0.62 -13.36 -34.93
N PHE A 159 0.62 -13.39 -34.44
CA PHE A 159 1.80 -13.69 -35.27
C PHE A 159 1.79 -15.10 -35.89
N ALA A 160 1.35 -16.08 -35.11
CA ALA A 160 1.22 -17.44 -35.63
C ALA A 160 0.15 -17.58 -36.74
N ARG A 161 -0.89 -16.77 -36.66
CA ARG A 161 -1.98 -16.75 -37.62
C ARG A 161 -1.69 -15.92 -38.86
N ASP A 162 -1.15 -14.71 -38.66
CA ASP A 162 -1.09 -13.62 -39.66
C ASP A 162 0.35 -13.39 -40.20
N GLY A 163 1.37 -13.98 -39.55
CA GLY A 163 2.79 -13.80 -39.86
C GLY A 163 3.46 -12.63 -39.18
N TYR A 164 4.82 -12.61 -39.21
CA TYR A 164 5.67 -11.56 -38.58
C TYR A 164 6.07 -10.51 -39.64
N GLU A 165 5.21 -9.59 -39.96
CA GLU A 165 5.55 -8.66 -41.06
C GLU A 165 6.13 -7.30 -40.60
N VAL A 166 5.79 -6.81 -39.40
CA VAL A 166 6.20 -5.46 -38.92
C VAL A 166 6.40 -5.42 -37.40
N MET A 167 7.32 -4.58 -36.95
CA MET A 167 7.46 -4.28 -35.53
C MET A 167 6.17 -3.68 -34.96
N HIS A 168 5.63 -4.34 -33.94
CA HIS A 168 4.40 -3.93 -33.28
C HIS A 168 4.72 -3.13 -32.00
N GLU A 169 4.47 -1.84 -32.00
CA GLU A 169 4.58 -1.02 -30.79
C GLU A 169 3.25 -1.02 -30.02
N ILE A 170 3.25 -1.63 -28.86
CA ILE A 170 2.07 -1.73 -27.97
C ILE A 170 1.79 -0.36 -27.33
N LYS A 171 0.62 0.17 -27.61
CA LYS A 171 0.08 1.43 -27.08
C LYS A 171 -1.06 1.15 -26.07
N PRO A 172 -1.52 2.14 -25.29
CA PRO A 172 -2.65 1.96 -24.36
C PRO A 172 -3.93 1.41 -25.00
N ALA A 173 -4.19 1.73 -26.26
CA ALA A 173 -5.33 1.18 -27.00
C ALA A 173 -5.21 -0.33 -27.21
N ASP A 174 -4.01 -0.81 -27.54
CA ASP A 174 -3.72 -2.24 -27.73
C ASP A 174 -3.83 -2.99 -26.40
N VAL A 175 -3.43 -2.37 -25.29
CA VAL A 175 -3.60 -2.96 -23.95
C VAL A 175 -5.09 -3.27 -23.71
N ARG A 176 -5.99 -2.34 -24.04
CA ARG A 176 -7.45 -2.57 -23.94
C ARG A 176 -7.94 -3.67 -24.86
N LYS A 177 -7.42 -3.74 -26.08
CA LYS A 177 -7.73 -4.81 -27.03
C LYS A 177 -7.37 -6.18 -26.44
N TYR A 178 -6.19 -6.30 -25.81
CA TYR A 178 -5.69 -7.58 -25.30
C TYR A 178 -6.22 -7.94 -23.91
N LEU A 179 -6.31 -7.00 -22.99
CA LEU A 179 -6.71 -7.26 -21.60
C LEU A 179 -8.21 -7.07 -21.34
N GLY A 180 -8.91 -6.34 -22.23
CA GLY A 180 -10.32 -6.01 -22.08
C GLY A 180 -10.56 -4.70 -21.35
N THR A 181 -11.74 -4.56 -20.74
CA THR A 181 -12.12 -3.39 -19.93
C THR A 181 -11.17 -3.23 -18.74
N PRO A 182 -10.73 -2.01 -18.43
CA PRO A 182 -9.94 -1.74 -17.22
C PRO A 182 -10.61 -2.32 -15.97
N GLU A 183 -9.85 -3.08 -15.19
CA GLU A 183 -10.33 -3.70 -13.95
C GLU A 183 -10.37 -2.68 -12.81
N TYR A 184 -9.54 -1.65 -12.91
CA TYR A 184 -9.44 -0.59 -11.90
C TYR A 184 -9.56 0.77 -12.58
N SER A 185 -10.43 1.61 -12.04
CA SER A 185 -10.49 3.03 -12.34
C SER A 185 -9.80 3.78 -11.24
N ARG A 186 -8.81 4.60 -11.55
CA ARG A 186 -8.25 5.52 -10.56
C ARG A 186 -9.07 6.80 -10.55
N ASP A 187 -9.45 7.19 -9.34
CA ASP A 187 -10.10 8.46 -9.13
C ASP A 187 -9.13 9.57 -9.53
N LYS A 188 -9.55 10.38 -10.48
CA LYS A 188 -8.85 11.63 -10.80
C LYS A 188 -9.26 12.67 -9.77
N TYR A 189 -8.35 13.59 -9.47
CA TYR A 189 -8.69 14.74 -8.67
C TYR A 189 -9.89 15.47 -9.28
N GLN A 190 -11.03 15.45 -8.56
CA GLN A 190 -12.27 16.11 -9.03
C GLN A 190 -12.35 17.58 -8.62
N GLY A 191 -11.34 18.06 -7.86
CA GLY A 191 -11.32 19.41 -7.32
C GLY A 191 -12.08 19.54 -6.00
N ASN A 192 -11.80 20.61 -5.27
CA ASN A 192 -12.52 21.00 -4.06
C ASN A 192 -13.55 22.09 -4.46
N GLU A 193 -14.42 21.78 -5.43
CA GLU A 193 -15.30 22.77 -6.05
C GLU A 193 -16.50 23.14 -5.19
N TYR A 194 -16.83 22.28 -4.23
CA TYR A 194 -17.94 22.47 -3.31
C TYR A 194 -17.45 22.63 -1.88
N ALA A 195 -18.17 23.46 -1.09
CA ALA A 195 -17.96 23.49 0.34
C ALA A 195 -18.29 22.12 0.94
N GLY A 196 -17.46 21.67 1.89
CA GLY A 196 -17.59 20.34 2.49
C GLY A 196 -16.88 19.20 1.73
N VAL A 197 -16.30 19.46 0.54
CA VAL A 197 -15.53 18.44 -0.19
C VAL A 197 -14.03 18.69 -0.04
N VAL A 198 -13.30 17.68 0.41
CA VAL A 198 -11.85 17.78 0.63
C VAL A 198 -11.15 16.51 0.16
N THR A 199 -10.01 16.68 -0.51
CA THR A 199 -9.17 15.57 -0.95
C THR A 199 -8.17 15.19 0.13
N GLY A 200 -8.21 13.95 0.54
CA GLY A 200 -7.25 13.33 1.44
C GLY A 200 -6.30 12.37 0.74
N LEU A 201 -5.31 11.90 1.49
CA LEU A 201 -4.31 10.95 1.03
C LEU A 201 -4.32 9.72 1.94
N ALA A 202 -4.53 8.57 1.35
CA ALA A 202 -4.44 7.28 2.01
C ALA A 202 -3.19 6.51 1.56
N TRP A 203 -2.73 5.63 2.43
CA TRP A 203 -1.75 4.60 2.09
C TRP A 203 -2.40 3.24 2.21
N THR A 204 -2.14 2.38 1.25
CA THR A 204 -2.62 0.99 1.23
C THR A 204 -1.44 0.07 0.92
N ALA A 205 -1.60 -1.22 1.13
CA ALA A 205 -0.58 -2.22 0.80
C ALA A 205 -0.14 -2.16 -0.69
N VAL A 206 -0.97 -1.60 -1.56
CA VAL A 206 -0.70 -1.48 -3.00
C VAL A 206 -0.19 -0.10 -3.42
N GLY A 207 0.04 0.80 -2.46
CA GLY A 207 0.60 2.14 -2.67
C GLY A 207 -0.28 3.27 -2.13
N GLY A 208 0.07 4.50 -2.52
CA GLY A 208 -0.71 5.69 -2.14
C GLY A 208 -1.92 5.89 -3.05
N GLU A 209 -3.03 6.32 -2.47
CA GLU A 209 -4.27 6.67 -3.15
C GLU A 209 -4.81 8.02 -2.67
N ILE A 210 -5.58 8.68 -3.51
CA ILE A 210 -6.42 9.81 -3.08
C ILE A 210 -7.75 9.29 -2.53
N LEU A 211 -8.32 10.04 -1.63
CA LEU A 211 -9.68 9.81 -1.13
C LEU A 211 -10.42 11.14 -1.08
N PHE A 212 -11.72 11.09 -1.25
CA PHE A 212 -12.57 12.25 -1.07
C PHE A 212 -13.29 12.12 0.28
N VAL A 213 -13.41 13.23 0.97
CA VAL A 213 -14.23 13.35 2.17
C VAL A 213 -15.29 14.41 1.87
N GLU A 214 -16.53 14.04 1.98
CA GLU A 214 -17.68 14.88 1.69
C GLU A 214 -18.49 15.07 2.97
N THR A 215 -18.73 16.30 3.36
CA THR A 215 -19.59 16.64 4.49
C THR A 215 -20.83 17.37 3.99
N SER A 216 -21.99 16.84 4.31
CA SER A 216 -23.27 17.49 4.07
C SER A 216 -23.96 17.87 5.38
N LEU A 217 -24.72 18.95 5.35
CA LEU A 217 -25.46 19.49 6.47
C LEU A 217 -26.95 19.44 6.15
N SER A 218 -27.76 18.97 7.10
CA SER A 218 -29.22 19.03 7.01
C SER A 218 -29.82 19.60 8.29
N LYS A 219 -30.87 20.41 8.17
CA LYS A 219 -31.56 20.94 9.35
C LYS A 219 -32.18 19.81 10.16
N GLY A 220 -31.93 19.80 11.47
CA GLY A 220 -32.48 18.79 12.37
C GLY A 220 -32.23 19.17 13.82
N LYS A 221 -33.09 18.73 14.72
CA LYS A 221 -32.91 18.91 16.17
C LYS A 221 -32.05 17.76 16.74
N GLY A 222 -31.04 18.12 17.54
CA GLY A 222 -30.26 17.16 18.31
C GLY A 222 -28.89 16.79 17.74
N GLY A 223 -28.37 17.49 16.72
CA GLY A 223 -26.94 17.43 16.33
C GLY A 223 -26.42 16.03 15.95
N LYS A 224 -27.18 15.26 15.17
CA LYS A 224 -26.79 13.89 14.82
C LYS A 224 -25.59 13.88 13.89
N LEU A 225 -24.52 13.18 14.28
CA LEU A 225 -23.39 12.85 13.40
C LEU A 225 -23.61 11.48 12.76
N THR A 226 -23.59 11.45 11.44
CA THR A 226 -23.67 10.22 10.66
C THR A 226 -22.38 10.08 9.83
N LEU A 227 -21.74 8.93 9.92
CA LEU A 227 -20.56 8.58 9.13
C LEU A 227 -20.94 7.44 8.19
N THR A 228 -20.57 7.53 6.92
CA THR A 228 -20.81 6.46 5.93
C THR A 228 -19.62 6.31 4.99
N GLY A 229 -19.51 5.15 4.37
CA GLY A 229 -18.43 4.79 3.46
C GLY A 229 -17.56 3.67 4.02
N ASN A 230 -16.50 3.33 3.31
CA ASN A 230 -15.61 2.22 3.66
C ASN A 230 -14.51 2.70 4.64
N LEU A 231 -14.95 3.05 5.85
CA LEU A 231 -14.10 3.49 6.96
C LEU A 231 -13.95 2.33 7.92
N GLY A 232 -12.72 1.97 8.28
CA GLY A 232 -12.47 1.01 9.35
C GLY A 232 -12.94 1.52 10.72
N ASP A 233 -13.20 0.60 11.65
CA ASP A 233 -13.76 0.90 12.97
C ASP A 233 -12.97 1.95 13.74
N VAL A 234 -11.64 1.98 13.57
CA VAL A 234 -10.75 2.96 14.20
C VAL A 234 -11.04 4.41 13.76
N ILE A 235 -11.47 4.61 12.52
CA ILE A 235 -11.82 5.94 12.00
C ILE A 235 -13.19 6.35 12.55
N PHE A 236 -14.14 5.43 12.65
CA PHE A 236 -15.47 5.68 13.20
C PHE A 236 -15.42 6.21 14.63
N GLU A 237 -14.69 5.53 15.53
CA GLU A 237 -14.60 5.94 16.93
C GLU A 237 -13.80 7.22 17.15
N ARG A 238 -12.63 7.34 16.52
CA ARG A 238 -11.69 8.43 16.81
C ARG A 238 -12.04 9.74 16.14
N VAL A 239 -12.51 9.69 14.90
CA VAL A 239 -12.71 10.90 14.09
C VAL A 239 -14.10 11.48 14.27
N GLY A 240 -15.12 10.64 14.45
CA GLY A 240 -16.47 11.11 14.76
C GLY A 240 -16.48 11.98 16.02
N HIS A 241 -15.92 11.47 17.10
CA HIS A 241 -15.85 12.21 18.38
C HIS A 241 -14.81 13.34 18.36
N ALA A 242 -13.64 13.15 17.73
CA ALA A 242 -12.62 14.18 17.68
C ALA A 242 -13.00 15.35 16.78
N GLY A 243 -13.53 15.10 15.61
CA GLY A 243 -13.96 16.14 14.67
C GLY A 243 -15.08 17.00 15.25
N PHE A 244 -16.07 16.35 15.87
CA PHE A 244 -17.17 17.03 16.54
C PHE A 244 -16.71 17.83 17.77
N GLY A 245 -15.90 17.23 18.65
CA GLY A 245 -15.36 17.91 19.84
C GLY A 245 -14.44 19.08 19.52
N ILE A 246 -13.58 18.98 18.50
CA ILE A 246 -12.73 20.08 18.05
C ILE A 246 -13.59 21.21 17.49
N SER A 247 -14.60 20.90 16.70
CA SER A 247 -15.48 21.92 16.14
C SER A 247 -16.28 22.63 17.21
N GLN A 248 -16.75 21.94 18.25
CA GLN A 248 -17.38 22.55 19.42
C GLN A 248 -16.41 23.47 20.20
N GLY A 249 -15.13 23.09 20.34
CA GLY A 249 -14.13 23.90 21.01
C GLY A 249 -13.62 25.11 20.22
N THR A 250 -13.79 25.09 18.89
CA THR A 250 -13.20 26.10 17.98
C THR A 250 -14.23 26.93 17.21
N TYR A 251 -15.53 26.82 17.53
CA TYR A 251 -16.60 27.52 16.82
C TYR A 251 -16.36 29.04 16.75
N LYS A 252 -15.81 29.64 17.81
CA LYS A 252 -15.44 31.07 17.84
C LYS A 252 -14.39 31.46 16.81
N LEU A 253 -13.39 30.58 16.59
CA LEU A 253 -12.34 30.79 15.59
C LEU A 253 -12.86 30.68 14.15
N LEU A 254 -13.93 29.93 13.96
CA LEU A 254 -14.61 29.76 12.68
C LEU A 254 -15.73 30.76 12.44
N ASN A 255 -16.00 31.65 13.39
CA ASN A 255 -17.12 32.61 13.38
C ASN A 255 -18.49 31.89 13.26
N LEU A 256 -18.66 30.78 13.96
CA LEU A 256 -19.89 30.00 14.01
C LEU A 256 -20.68 30.33 15.28
N GLN A 257 -21.99 30.18 15.22
CA GLN A 257 -22.86 30.26 16.38
C GLN A 257 -22.74 29.00 17.24
N GLU A 258 -22.87 29.10 18.54
CA GLU A 258 -22.67 28.00 19.48
C GLU A 258 -23.71 26.89 19.29
N ASP A 259 -24.94 27.27 18.90
CA ASP A 259 -26.07 26.37 18.66
C ASP A 259 -26.09 25.68 17.29
N ILE A 260 -25.05 25.90 16.46
CA ILE A 260 -25.01 25.34 15.10
C ILE A 260 -25.04 23.79 15.15
N PHE A 261 -24.42 23.20 16.16
CA PHE A 261 -24.37 21.75 16.32
C PHE A 261 -25.69 21.15 16.82
N ASP A 262 -26.55 21.93 17.46
CA ASP A 262 -27.85 21.49 17.95
C ASP A 262 -28.92 21.56 16.86
N ASN A 263 -28.74 22.45 15.89
CA ASN A 263 -29.70 22.76 14.84
C ASN A 263 -29.40 22.05 13.49
N TRP A 264 -28.23 21.42 13.37
CA TRP A 264 -27.83 20.76 12.14
C TRP A 264 -27.38 19.32 12.36
N ASN A 265 -27.89 18.40 11.56
CA ASN A 265 -27.37 17.06 11.43
C ASN A 265 -26.19 17.09 10.44
N ILE A 266 -25.12 16.42 10.80
CA ILE A 266 -23.88 16.35 10.04
C ILE A 266 -23.75 14.93 9.47
N HIS A 267 -23.54 14.85 8.17
CA HIS A 267 -23.25 13.60 7.51
C HIS A 267 -21.90 13.70 6.81
N ILE A 268 -20.95 12.88 7.24
CA ILE A 268 -19.63 12.75 6.59
C ILE A 268 -19.63 11.45 5.82
N HIS A 269 -19.36 11.55 4.53
CA HIS A 269 -19.28 10.42 3.63
C HIS A 269 -17.87 10.33 3.05
N VAL A 270 -17.31 9.12 3.05
CA VAL A 270 -16.07 8.81 2.34
C VAL A 270 -16.41 7.77 1.27
N PRO A 271 -16.57 8.18 -0.01
CA PRO A 271 -16.92 7.29 -1.09
C PRO A 271 -16.05 6.05 -1.14
N GLU A 272 -16.64 4.92 -1.45
CA GLU A 272 -15.96 3.64 -1.50
C GLU A 272 -14.96 3.61 -2.66
N GLY A 273 -13.66 3.58 -2.30
CA GLY A 273 -12.65 3.01 -3.19
C GLY A 273 -12.62 1.49 -3.01
N ALA A 274 -12.07 0.77 -3.96
CA ALA A 274 -12.06 -0.71 -3.95
C ALA A 274 -11.29 -1.36 -2.78
N ILE A 275 -10.68 -0.58 -1.88
CA ILE A 275 -9.93 -1.08 -0.71
C ILE A 275 -10.44 -0.38 0.56
N PRO A 276 -10.74 -1.16 1.64
CA PRO A 276 -10.99 -0.60 2.96
C PRO A 276 -9.83 0.29 3.39
N LYS A 277 -10.16 1.48 3.91
CA LYS A 277 -9.16 2.48 4.32
C LYS A 277 -9.12 2.49 5.84
N ASP A 278 -8.15 1.81 6.40
CA ASP A 278 -7.86 1.81 7.83
C ASP A 278 -6.73 2.76 8.15
N GLY A 279 -6.91 3.53 9.22
CA GLY A 279 -5.86 4.35 9.80
C GLY A 279 -6.27 5.80 10.09
N PRO A 280 -5.66 6.40 11.11
CA PRO A 280 -6.03 7.72 11.62
C PRO A 280 -5.63 8.88 10.69
N SER A 281 -5.00 8.59 9.55
CA SER A 281 -4.40 9.60 8.67
C SER A 281 -5.38 10.49 7.90
N ALA A 282 -6.67 10.18 7.91
CA ALA A 282 -7.74 10.98 7.32
C ALA A 282 -8.28 12.08 8.27
N GLY A 283 -7.82 12.12 9.53
CA GLY A 283 -8.37 12.99 10.55
C GLY A 283 -8.40 14.48 10.16
N ILE A 284 -7.27 15.02 9.69
CA ILE A 284 -7.21 16.42 9.26
C ILE A 284 -8.14 16.71 8.08
N THR A 285 -8.29 15.74 7.16
CA THR A 285 -9.17 15.86 5.99
C THR A 285 -10.63 15.97 6.42
N MET A 286 -11.06 15.14 7.36
CA MET A 286 -12.42 15.13 7.88
C MET A 286 -12.75 16.41 8.64
N VAL A 287 -11.86 16.88 9.53
CA VAL A 287 -12.06 18.14 10.25
C VAL A 287 -12.10 19.32 9.28
N THR A 288 -11.27 19.34 8.25
CA THR A 288 -11.27 20.39 7.22
C THR A 288 -12.55 20.34 6.39
N SER A 289 -13.05 19.15 6.05
CA SER A 289 -14.32 18.98 5.34
C SER A 289 -15.50 19.50 6.18
N LEU A 290 -15.53 19.16 7.46
CA LEU A 290 -16.54 19.63 8.38
C LEU A 290 -16.50 21.17 8.54
N ALA A 291 -15.31 21.74 8.77
CA ALA A 291 -15.13 23.19 8.88
C ALA A 291 -15.53 23.91 7.59
N SER A 292 -15.20 23.35 6.43
CA SER A 292 -15.61 23.85 5.11
C SER A 292 -17.13 23.85 4.95
N ALA A 293 -17.80 22.76 5.32
CA ALA A 293 -19.24 22.65 5.27
C ALA A 293 -19.95 23.66 6.20
N LEU A 294 -19.50 23.74 7.46
CA LEU A 294 -20.09 24.65 8.45
C LEU A 294 -19.88 26.12 8.11
N THR A 295 -18.74 26.49 7.54
CA THR A 295 -18.43 27.87 7.15
C THR A 295 -18.88 28.22 5.73
N GLN A 296 -19.34 27.24 4.94
CA GLN A 296 -19.65 27.37 3.52
C GLN A 296 -18.48 27.92 2.67
N ARG A 297 -17.23 27.72 3.16
CA ARG A 297 -16.01 28.13 2.46
C ARG A 297 -15.40 26.97 1.73
N LYS A 298 -15.13 27.15 0.44
CA LYS A 298 -14.45 26.11 -0.36
C LYS A 298 -13.00 25.94 0.08
N VAL A 299 -12.54 24.70 0.10
CA VAL A 299 -11.11 24.40 0.32
C VAL A 299 -10.35 24.73 -0.97
N LYS A 300 -9.11 25.21 -0.82
CA LYS A 300 -8.25 25.60 -1.93
C LYS A 300 -8.16 24.48 -2.96
N ALA A 301 -8.35 24.82 -4.24
CA ALA A 301 -8.21 23.86 -5.34
C ALA A 301 -6.80 23.25 -5.39
N ASN A 302 -6.71 22.03 -5.90
CA ASN A 302 -5.45 21.27 -6.03
C ASN A 302 -4.71 21.03 -4.71
N LEU A 303 -5.43 21.04 -3.57
CA LEU A 303 -4.89 20.74 -2.25
C LEU A 303 -5.34 19.34 -1.82
N ALA A 304 -4.37 18.50 -1.49
CA ALA A 304 -4.60 17.22 -0.83
C ALA A 304 -3.92 17.22 0.54
N MET A 305 -4.47 16.50 1.52
CA MET A 305 -3.95 16.52 2.87
C MET A 305 -3.91 15.15 3.53
N THR A 306 -3.03 15.01 4.53
CA THR A 306 -2.94 13.82 5.36
C THR A 306 -2.37 14.18 6.73
N GLY A 307 -2.90 13.57 7.76
CA GLY A 307 -2.48 13.75 9.14
C GLY A 307 -3.49 13.15 10.10
N GLU A 308 -2.99 12.55 11.16
CA GLU A 308 -3.82 12.16 12.29
C GLU A 308 -4.16 13.40 13.12
N ILE A 309 -5.38 13.48 13.63
CA ILE A 309 -5.77 14.58 14.51
C ILE A 309 -6.09 14.06 15.91
N THR A 310 -5.60 14.74 16.93
CA THR A 310 -5.94 14.44 18.33
C THR A 310 -7.21 15.18 18.74
N LEU A 311 -7.87 14.73 19.81
CA LEU A 311 -9.02 15.40 20.40
C LEU A 311 -8.78 16.88 20.77
N ARG A 312 -7.53 17.28 20.95
CA ARG A 312 -7.12 18.67 21.24
C ARG A 312 -6.74 19.46 19.99
N GLY A 313 -7.01 18.95 18.79
CA GLY A 313 -6.71 19.62 17.52
C GLY A 313 -5.26 19.56 17.06
N LYS A 314 -4.38 18.79 17.73
CA LYS A 314 -2.98 18.65 17.31
C LYS A 314 -2.89 17.65 16.17
N VAL A 315 -2.25 18.05 15.08
CA VAL A 315 -2.00 17.15 13.93
C VAL A 315 -0.69 16.39 14.14
N LEU A 316 -0.78 15.06 14.05
CA LEU A 316 0.33 14.13 14.23
C LEU A 316 0.87 13.64 12.89
N PRO A 317 2.16 13.29 12.82
CA PRO A 317 2.77 12.70 11.63
C PRO A 317 2.20 11.30 11.36
N VAL A 318 2.15 10.92 10.08
CA VAL A 318 1.60 9.67 9.60
C VAL A 318 2.59 8.95 8.69
N GLY A 319 2.45 7.64 8.53
CA GLY A 319 3.27 6.81 7.65
C GLY A 319 2.90 6.92 6.16
N GLY A 320 3.69 6.25 5.30
CA GLY A 320 3.44 6.14 3.86
C GLY A 320 3.50 7.48 3.10
N ILE A 321 4.31 8.43 3.55
CA ILE A 321 4.34 9.79 2.98
C ILE A 321 4.85 9.81 1.55
N LYS A 322 5.84 8.99 1.21
CA LYS A 322 6.36 8.88 -0.17
C LYS A 322 5.22 8.49 -1.12
N GLU A 323 4.52 7.44 -0.78
CA GLU A 323 3.42 6.89 -1.58
C GLU A 323 2.25 7.87 -1.68
N LYS A 324 1.91 8.54 -0.58
CA LYS A 324 0.83 9.55 -0.52
C LYS A 324 1.12 10.76 -1.40
N ILE A 325 2.35 11.29 -1.37
CA ILE A 325 2.73 12.44 -2.21
C ILE A 325 2.74 12.07 -3.69
N LEU A 326 3.24 10.87 -4.02
CA LEU A 326 3.21 10.39 -5.40
C LEU A 326 1.77 10.18 -5.90
N ALA A 327 0.86 9.71 -5.04
CA ALA A 327 -0.56 9.62 -5.36
C ALA A 327 -1.17 11.02 -5.62
N ALA A 328 -0.88 11.99 -4.76
CA ALA A 328 -1.31 13.38 -4.96
C ALA A 328 -0.81 13.95 -6.29
N LYS A 329 0.48 13.74 -6.62
CA LYS A 329 1.08 14.19 -7.88
C LYS A 329 0.40 13.52 -9.09
N ARG A 330 0.20 12.20 -9.05
CA ARG A 330 -0.49 11.47 -10.14
C ARG A 330 -1.93 11.93 -10.34
N ALA A 331 -2.62 12.27 -9.25
CA ALA A 331 -3.98 12.79 -9.30
C ALA A 331 -4.07 14.25 -9.77
N GLY A 332 -2.94 14.92 -10.00
CA GLY A 332 -2.89 16.31 -10.44
C GLY A 332 -2.96 17.35 -9.33
N SER A 333 -2.82 16.93 -8.05
CA SER A 333 -2.72 17.87 -6.92
C SER A 333 -1.39 18.64 -6.99
N LYS A 334 -1.46 19.97 -6.90
CA LYS A 334 -0.28 20.85 -6.93
C LYS A 334 0.28 21.15 -5.54
N THR A 335 -0.52 20.96 -4.51
CA THR A 335 -0.17 21.29 -3.12
C THR A 335 -0.56 20.14 -2.21
N SER A 336 0.33 19.75 -1.31
CA SER A 336 0.03 18.73 -0.28
C SER A 336 0.29 19.31 1.10
N PHE A 337 -0.66 19.11 2.02
CA PHE A 337 -0.57 19.53 3.40
C PHE A 337 -0.27 18.34 4.31
N TYR A 338 0.82 18.42 5.08
CA TYR A 338 1.25 17.39 6.03
C TYR A 338 2.09 17.98 7.16
N VAL A 339 2.32 17.22 8.22
CA VAL A 339 3.03 17.72 9.41
C VAL A 339 4.52 17.92 9.13
N ARG A 340 5.07 19.05 9.62
CA ARG A 340 6.49 19.44 9.43
C ARG A 340 7.51 18.37 9.86
N LYS A 341 7.23 17.56 10.89
CA LYS A 341 8.10 16.44 11.30
C LYS A 341 8.25 15.38 10.21
N THR A 342 7.23 15.18 9.40
CA THR A 342 7.23 14.29 8.24
C THR A 342 8.06 14.84 7.08
N ALA A 343 8.26 16.16 7.01
CA ALA A 343 9.10 16.80 6.00
C ALA A 343 10.59 16.39 6.07
N ARG A 344 11.07 15.92 7.23
CA ARG A 344 12.45 15.40 7.35
C ARG A 344 12.65 14.12 6.54
N THR A 345 11.64 13.29 6.44
CA THR A 345 11.64 12.08 5.59
C THR A 345 11.67 12.44 4.11
N LEU A 346 11.01 13.54 3.73
CA LEU A 346 10.99 14.03 2.34
C LEU A 346 12.32 14.65 1.87
N LYS A 347 13.11 15.25 2.75
CA LYS A 347 14.43 15.79 2.36
C LYS A 347 15.35 14.70 1.79
N LYS A 348 15.17 13.44 2.19
CA LYS A 348 15.88 12.30 1.61
C LYS A 348 15.40 11.96 0.19
N PHE A 349 14.17 12.35 -0.18
CA PHE A 349 13.54 12.03 -1.46
C PHE A 349 13.39 13.25 -2.40
N SER A 350 13.65 14.47 -1.93
CA SER A 350 13.39 15.72 -2.68
C SER A 350 14.14 15.82 -4.01
N ARG A 351 15.26 15.11 -4.19
CA ARG A 351 16.00 15.10 -5.46
C ARG A 351 15.31 14.32 -6.58
N CYS A 352 14.35 13.45 -6.28
CA CYS A 352 13.63 12.64 -7.27
C CYS A 352 12.22 13.15 -7.60
N ILE A 353 11.62 13.99 -6.74
CA ILE A 353 10.20 14.35 -6.82
C ILE A 353 9.98 15.75 -7.42
N TRP A 354 10.96 16.64 -7.32
CA TRP A 354 10.87 18.06 -7.71
C TRP A 354 11.91 18.41 -8.78
N LYS A 355 12.01 17.65 -9.86
CA LYS A 355 12.53 18.18 -11.11
C LYS A 355 11.33 18.62 -11.94
N ASP A 356 11.32 19.91 -12.23
CA ASP A 356 10.35 20.65 -13.03
C ASP A 356 9.93 19.94 -14.33
#